data_baac44954ac1159beeb38438b5169e86
#
_entry.id   baac44954ac1159beeb38438b5169e86
#
_cell.length_a   1.000
_cell.length_b   1.000
_cell.length_c   1.000
_cell.angle_alpha   90.00
_cell.angle_beta   90.00
_cell.angle_gamma   90.00
#
_symmetry.space_group_name_H-M   'P 1'
#
loop_
_entity.id
_entity.type
_entity.pdbx_description
1 polymer ?
#
loop_
_entity_poly.entity_id
_entity_poly.type
_entity_poly.pdbx_seq_one_letter_code
_entity_poly.pdbx_strand_id
1 'polypeptide(L)'
;MAKLRTKLYTLYRRMTRLERAVLVLLCVFAVKFVCSTAAHFVPGLQAVDMLGSGRDPVDIWLLLLSCAAVLGVFCLYRRAARAVGAKLTKVDAVILGICIAASAAFYLHAMVGRQSLYLWDNATYYNLQVRLESNFADGVFTGVGSTIYKTWFNDYAPLVINLLAEPFFMFTPRTANTFALLCALLIPTLVYYSAWIFLTVFRKKMRPKAPRLFTALSMAFVLLLPLLHIALYRGMPDLLGVAFAFMLFALGVGYDFSGPAPARLVSLAAFTGLLMLTRRSYMFTVVAFYLLYGVWVLARAARAKQGSAALRFVKFAAASLVCVGVPLLPMFWRIVRADYSDRYATYQTGGFLAELDHQRVYLGYFIGILFVIGILYALYKKQTRFLTVLSAVGSVLTVFLVTKVQNMDDHQSLAVAPFYLLGLYMLALLAANLPGKWLRRALAALVSVGCAINFAGCSQLMPIKLPGAWYSGLFFTIDNERTDMAQIAEVNDFLRANCTGENSAYMICHGLTYSADVFRAAALPDESIRSILAYGAVNPGNDAFPKELFTAQIVLTCGAKITLVPLDATHKASTRYSEKADFL
;
A
#
# COMPACT_ATOMS: atom_id res chain seq x y z
N MET A 1 37.72 -20.86 -1.24
CA MET A 1 36.59 -21.52 -0.55
C MET A 1 36.67 -21.42 0.97
N ALA A 2 37.80 -21.75 1.65
CA ALA A 2 37.92 -21.71 3.11
C ALA A 2 37.59 -20.34 3.75
N LYS A 3 38.10 -19.23 3.22
CA LYS A 3 37.76 -17.86 3.70
C LYS A 3 36.26 -17.53 3.60
N LEU A 4 35.58 -17.98 2.54
CA LEU A 4 34.13 -17.78 2.37
C LEU A 4 33.36 -18.60 3.40
N ARG A 5 33.72 -19.87 3.60
CA ARG A 5 33.13 -20.76 4.61
C ARG A 5 33.25 -20.17 6.02
N THR A 6 34.42 -19.65 6.37
CA THR A 6 34.65 -19.01 7.68
C THR A 6 33.80 -17.75 7.85
N LYS A 7 33.68 -16.92 6.81
CA LYS A 7 32.83 -15.71 6.85
C LYS A 7 31.36 -16.08 6.99
N LEU A 8 30.86 -17.05 6.24
CA LEU A 8 29.45 -17.52 6.31
C LEU A 8 29.15 -18.13 7.70
N TYR A 9 30.05 -18.95 8.24
CA TYR A 9 29.91 -19.51 9.58
C TYR A 9 29.87 -18.43 10.67
N THR A 10 30.73 -17.42 10.55
CA THR A 10 30.75 -16.27 11.48
C THR A 10 29.45 -15.45 11.38
N LEU A 11 28.93 -15.25 10.17
CA LEU A 11 27.65 -14.57 9.95
C LEU A 11 26.51 -15.37 10.59
N TYR A 12 26.43 -16.68 10.33
CA TYR A 12 25.42 -17.57 10.90
C TYR A 12 25.41 -17.58 12.43
N ARG A 13 26.60 -17.58 13.07
CA ARG A 13 26.70 -17.49 14.53
C ARG A 13 26.18 -16.17 15.10
N ARG A 14 26.27 -15.08 14.34
CA ARG A 14 25.74 -13.75 14.73
C ARG A 14 24.24 -13.61 14.55
N MET A 15 23.60 -14.52 13.84
CA MET A 15 22.14 -14.51 13.63
C MET A 15 21.41 -14.92 14.91
N THR A 16 20.28 -14.27 15.17
CA THR A 16 19.33 -14.68 16.22
C THR A 16 18.69 -16.03 15.86
N ARG A 17 18.07 -16.71 16.84
CA ARG A 17 17.33 -17.95 16.59
C ARG A 17 16.26 -17.77 15.51
N LEU A 18 15.55 -16.64 15.55
CA LEU A 18 14.51 -16.32 14.56
C LEU A 18 15.08 -16.11 13.15
N GLU A 19 16.17 -15.34 13.01
CA GLU A 19 16.82 -15.16 11.71
C GLU A 19 17.35 -16.49 11.14
N ARG A 20 17.80 -17.42 11.99
CA ARG A 20 18.16 -18.78 11.56
C ARG A 20 16.95 -19.57 11.11
N ALA A 21 15.81 -19.46 11.82
CA ALA A 21 14.57 -20.10 11.40
C ALA A 21 14.13 -19.62 10.01
N VAL A 22 14.12 -18.29 9.77
CA VAL A 22 13.83 -17.74 8.44
C VAL A 22 14.78 -18.28 7.38
N LEU A 23 16.08 -18.34 7.67
CA LEU A 23 17.06 -18.90 6.73
C LEU A 23 16.77 -20.37 6.41
N VAL A 24 16.44 -21.17 7.42
CA VAL A 24 16.09 -22.59 7.23
C VAL A 24 14.85 -22.72 6.35
N LEU A 25 13.77 -21.96 6.63
CA LEU A 25 12.56 -21.98 5.82
C LEU A 25 12.84 -21.61 4.37
N LEU A 26 13.62 -20.55 4.14
CA LEU A 26 14.01 -20.14 2.79
C LEU A 26 14.90 -21.17 2.08
N CYS A 27 15.81 -21.84 2.81
CA CYS A 27 16.64 -22.90 2.24
C CYS A 27 15.79 -24.12 1.83
N VAL A 28 14.85 -24.54 2.68
CA VAL A 28 13.92 -25.66 2.37
C VAL A 28 13.08 -25.30 1.15
N PHE A 29 12.52 -24.09 1.13
CA PHE A 29 11.77 -23.62 -0.03
C PHE A 29 12.62 -23.54 -1.30
N ALA A 30 13.85 -23.04 -1.22
CA ALA A 30 14.77 -22.96 -2.35
C ALA A 30 15.12 -24.34 -2.92
N VAL A 31 15.36 -25.33 -2.06
CA VAL A 31 15.58 -26.73 -2.49
C VAL A 31 14.36 -27.26 -3.23
N LYS A 32 13.16 -27.09 -2.67
CA LYS A 32 11.91 -27.50 -3.34
C LYS A 32 11.76 -26.79 -4.68
N PHE A 33 12.00 -25.47 -4.75
CA PHE A 33 11.90 -24.70 -6.00
C PHE A 33 12.86 -25.22 -7.08
N VAL A 34 14.11 -25.54 -6.71
CA VAL A 34 15.09 -26.12 -7.64
C VAL A 34 14.62 -27.50 -8.13
N CYS A 35 14.14 -28.35 -7.23
CA CYS A 35 13.59 -29.67 -7.60
C CYS A 35 12.36 -29.54 -8.51
N SER A 36 11.44 -28.62 -8.19
CA SER A 36 10.24 -28.33 -8.98
C SER A 36 10.60 -27.78 -10.36
N THR A 37 11.59 -26.89 -10.44
CA THR A 37 12.09 -26.37 -11.72
C THR A 37 12.65 -27.50 -12.59
N ALA A 38 13.46 -28.37 -12.02
CA ALA A 38 13.98 -29.53 -12.75
C ALA A 38 12.86 -30.48 -13.20
N ALA A 39 11.91 -30.78 -12.31
CA ALA A 39 10.77 -31.65 -12.59
C ALA A 39 9.82 -31.10 -13.66
N HIS A 40 9.67 -29.77 -13.72
CA HIS A 40 8.82 -29.10 -14.71
C HIS A 40 9.31 -29.32 -16.15
N PHE A 41 10.65 -29.36 -16.35
CA PHE A 41 11.27 -29.58 -17.67
C PHE A 41 11.57 -31.02 -18.00
N VAL A 42 11.39 -31.99 -17.08
CA VAL A 42 11.65 -33.39 -17.31
C VAL A 42 10.34 -34.16 -17.38
N PRO A 43 9.99 -34.73 -18.55
CA PRO A 43 8.79 -35.54 -18.69
C PRO A 43 8.75 -36.67 -17.67
N GLY A 44 7.61 -36.87 -17.01
CA GLY A 44 7.42 -37.94 -16.00
C GLY A 44 7.79 -37.54 -14.57
N LEU A 45 8.45 -36.39 -14.32
CA LEU A 45 8.75 -35.90 -12.97
C LEU A 45 7.80 -34.82 -12.47
N GLN A 46 6.77 -34.50 -13.21
CA GLN A 46 5.80 -33.43 -12.86
C GLN A 46 5.13 -33.65 -11.50
N ALA A 47 4.92 -34.89 -11.08
CA ALA A 47 4.41 -35.24 -9.76
C ALA A 47 5.31 -34.69 -8.61
N VAL A 48 6.61 -34.50 -8.84
CA VAL A 48 7.53 -33.90 -7.86
C VAL A 48 7.26 -32.41 -7.69
N ASP A 49 6.87 -31.72 -8.77
CA ASP A 49 6.46 -30.31 -8.68
C ASP A 49 5.18 -30.16 -7.85
N MET A 50 4.22 -31.03 -8.09
CA MET A 50 2.93 -31.03 -7.40
C MET A 50 3.00 -31.55 -5.94
N LEU A 51 4.11 -32.14 -5.50
CA LEU A 51 4.23 -32.73 -4.17
C LEU A 51 4.08 -31.64 -3.07
N GLY A 52 3.00 -31.74 -2.29
CA GLY A 52 2.64 -30.78 -1.25
C GLY A 52 1.95 -29.50 -1.76
N SER A 53 1.65 -29.42 -3.07
CA SER A 53 0.81 -28.41 -3.68
C SER A 53 -0.63 -28.90 -3.72
N GLY A 54 -1.57 -27.99 -3.48
CA GLY A 54 -3.00 -28.28 -3.50
C GLY A 54 -3.80 -27.13 -2.89
N ARG A 55 -5.09 -27.10 -3.21
CA ARG A 55 -6.00 -26.07 -2.67
C ARG A 55 -6.62 -26.48 -1.33
N ASP A 56 -6.65 -27.77 -1.02
CA ASP A 56 -7.39 -28.26 0.12
C ASP A 56 -6.52 -29.25 0.94
N PRO A 57 -6.32 -28.99 2.24
CA PRO A 57 -6.80 -27.79 2.96
C PRO A 57 -5.88 -26.58 2.81
N VAL A 58 -4.57 -26.73 2.50
CA VAL A 58 -3.56 -25.67 2.47
C VAL A 58 -2.38 -26.04 1.58
N ASP A 59 -1.94 -25.14 0.70
CA ASP A 59 -0.67 -25.29 0.00
C ASP A 59 0.50 -25.09 0.99
N ILE A 60 1.23 -26.18 1.27
CA ILE A 60 2.29 -26.19 2.28
C ILE A 60 3.46 -25.29 1.86
N TRP A 61 3.74 -25.18 0.57
CA TRP A 61 4.88 -24.43 0.06
C TRP A 61 4.60 -22.93 0.06
N LEU A 62 3.38 -22.55 -0.28
CA LEU A 62 2.93 -21.17 -0.16
C LEU A 62 2.90 -20.73 1.31
N LEU A 63 2.39 -21.58 2.22
CA LEU A 63 2.42 -21.32 3.65
C LEU A 63 3.85 -21.12 4.16
N LEU A 64 4.78 -21.97 3.73
CA LEU A 64 6.18 -21.94 4.16
C LEU A 64 6.86 -20.65 3.69
N LEU A 65 6.64 -20.25 2.43
CA LEU A 65 7.14 -19.01 1.86
C LEU A 65 6.55 -17.80 2.60
N SER A 66 5.25 -17.80 2.85
CA SER A 66 4.53 -16.71 3.50
C SER A 66 4.92 -16.56 4.97
N CYS A 67 5.07 -17.68 5.69
CA CYS A 67 5.64 -17.66 7.05
C CYS A 67 7.08 -17.11 7.06
N ALA A 68 7.90 -17.49 6.09
CA ALA A 68 9.25 -16.94 5.95
C ALA A 68 9.22 -15.43 5.68
N ALA A 69 8.26 -14.94 4.87
CA ALA A 69 8.08 -13.52 4.61
C ALA A 69 7.66 -12.74 5.87
N VAL A 70 6.65 -13.22 6.62
CA VAL A 70 6.20 -12.60 7.89
C VAL A 70 7.34 -12.53 8.90
N LEU A 71 8.02 -13.66 9.14
CA LEU A 71 9.15 -13.72 10.06
C LEU A 71 10.33 -12.87 9.58
N GLY A 72 10.56 -12.83 8.26
CA GLY A 72 11.60 -12.01 7.63
C GLY A 72 11.35 -10.52 7.84
N VAL A 73 10.13 -10.06 7.60
CA VAL A 73 9.73 -8.66 7.86
C VAL A 73 9.87 -8.35 9.36
N PHE A 74 9.42 -9.23 10.25
CA PHE A 74 9.61 -9.04 11.70
C PHE A 74 11.10 -8.93 12.09
N CYS A 75 11.97 -9.81 11.56
CA CYS A 75 13.42 -9.74 11.77
C CYS A 75 13.99 -8.42 11.27
N LEU A 76 13.56 -7.95 10.09
CA LEU A 76 14.00 -6.69 9.50
C LEU A 76 13.60 -5.51 10.40
N TYR A 77 12.36 -5.44 10.87
CA TYR A 77 11.90 -4.42 11.82
C TYR A 77 12.70 -4.43 13.11
N ARG A 78 12.92 -5.61 13.70
CA ARG A 78 13.72 -5.76 14.92
C ARG A 78 15.15 -5.29 14.72
N ARG A 79 15.75 -5.62 13.57
CA ARG A 79 17.11 -5.17 13.20
C ARG A 79 17.18 -3.66 13.02
N ALA A 80 16.22 -3.09 12.31
CA ALA A 80 16.12 -1.66 12.08
C ALA A 80 15.90 -0.88 13.38
N ALA A 81 14.99 -1.33 14.25
CA ALA A 81 14.75 -0.73 15.55
C ALA A 81 16.03 -0.71 16.41
N ARG A 82 16.79 -1.82 16.42
CA ARG A 82 18.10 -1.88 17.10
C ARG A 82 19.12 -0.94 16.48
N ALA A 83 19.19 -0.87 15.14
CA ALA A 83 20.14 -0.02 14.42
C ALA A 83 19.94 1.48 14.71
N VAL A 84 18.69 1.90 15.01
CA VAL A 84 18.38 3.27 15.44
C VAL A 84 18.32 3.42 16.97
N GLY A 85 18.55 2.33 17.71
CA GLY A 85 18.50 2.29 19.16
C GLY A 85 17.12 2.59 19.73
N ALA A 86 16.05 2.19 19.05
CA ALA A 86 14.69 2.32 19.56
C ALA A 86 14.48 1.32 20.72
N LYS A 87 13.97 1.85 21.85
CA LYS A 87 13.64 1.05 23.03
C LYS A 87 12.22 1.39 23.45
N LEU A 88 11.36 0.38 23.49
CA LEU A 88 9.97 0.53 23.89
C LEU A 88 9.89 0.75 25.40
N THR A 89 9.34 1.88 25.82
CA THR A 89 9.01 2.15 27.22
C THR A 89 7.59 1.66 27.53
N LYS A 90 7.26 1.47 28.83
CA LYS A 90 5.89 1.10 29.23
C LYS A 90 4.84 2.10 28.72
N VAL A 91 5.15 3.40 28.74
CA VAL A 91 4.23 4.44 28.24
C VAL A 91 4.08 4.37 26.72
N ASP A 92 5.19 4.18 25.99
CA ASP A 92 5.14 4.01 24.52
C ASP A 92 4.32 2.75 24.16
N ALA A 93 4.46 1.66 24.93
CA ALA A 93 3.69 0.44 24.72
C ALA A 93 2.18 0.65 24.94
N VAL A 94 1.80 1.42 25.96
CA VAL A 94 0.39 1.78 26.21
C VAL A 94 -0.16 2.64 25.07
N ILE A 95 0.55 3.68 24.63
CA ILE A 95 0.13 4.54 23.52
C ILE A 95 -0.05 3.69 22.23
N LEU A 96 0.93 2.84 21.92
CA LEU A 96 0.88 1.96 20.76
C LEU A 96 -0.30 0.98 20.85
N GLY A 97 -0.51 0.37 22.03
CA GLY A 97 -1.62 -0.54 22.26
C GLY A 97 -2.99 0.14 22.11
N ILE A 98 -3.14 1.38 22.58
CA ILE A 98 -4.37 2.17 22.39
C ILE A 98 -4.61 2.42 20.89
N CYS A 99 -3.59 2.85 20.14
CA CYS A 99 -3.75 3.11 18.71
C CYS A 99 -4.14 1.83 17.93
N ILE A 100 -3.49 0.71 18.21
CA ILE A 100 -3.80 -0.59 17.59
C ILE A 100 -5.22 -1.01 17.95
N ALA A 101 -5.59 -0.97 19.23
CA ALA A 101 -6.92 -1.38 19.70
C ALA A 101 -8.04 -0.49 19.13
N ALA A 102 -7.84 0.84 19.11
CA ALA A 102 -8.81 1.78 18.55
C ALA A 102 -9.02 1.57 17.05
N SER A 103 -7.92 1.38 16.30
CA SER A 103 -7.99 1.09 14.86
C SER A 103 -8.65 -0.26 14.59
N ALA A 104 -8.29 -1.30 15.34
CA ALA A 104 -8.92 -2.62 15.23
C ALA A 104 -10.42 -2.55 15.53
N ALA A 105 -10.82 -1.87 16.61
CA ALA A 105 -12.22 -1.69 16.97
C ALA A 105 -12.99 -0.95 15.87
N PHE A 106 -12.40 0.08 15.29
CA PHE A 106 -12.99 0.80 14.16
C PHE A 106 -13.23 -0.12 12.96
N TYR A 107 -12.22 -0.87 12.49
CA TYR A 107 -12.38 -1.74 11.33
C TYR A 107 -13.27 -2.95 11.61
N LEU A 108 -13.21 -3.54 12.80
CA LEU A 108 -14.15 -4.59 13.19
C LEU A 108 -15.59 -4.08 13.15
N HIS A 109 -15.86 -2.92 13.75
CA HIS A 109 -17.18 -2.31 13.70
C HIS A 109 -17.62 -1.98 12.26
N ALA A 110 -16.71 -1.46 11.47
CA ALA A 110 -17.01 -0.98 10.12
C ALA A 110 -17.17 -2.09 9.07
N MET A 111 -16.53 -3.24 9.23
CA MET A 111 -16.41 -4.26 8.18
C MET A 111 -17.05 -5.61 8.55
N VAL A 112 -17.17 -5.95 9.84
CA VAL A 112 -17.78 -7.22 10.23
C VAL A 112 -19.27 -7.22 9.98
N GLY A 113 -19.77 -8.29 9.40
CA GLY A 113 -21.21 -8.47 9.09
C GLY A 113 -21.67 -7.78 7.82
N ARG A 114 -20.80 -7.05 7.11
CA ARG A 114 -21.17 -6.43 5.82
C ARG A 114 -21.01 -7.41 4.68
N GLN A 115 -21.96 -7.40 3.76
CA GLN A 115 -21.88 -8.07 2.47
C GLN A 115 -21.44 -7.04 1.41
N SER A 116 -20.13 -6.83 1.29
CA SER A 116 -19.57 -5.85 0.36
C SER A 116 -18.86 -6.56 -0.78
N LEU A 117 -19.11 -6.10 -2.00
CA LEU A 117 -18.33 -6.46 -3.18
C LEU A 117 -17.28 -5.40 -3.42
N TYR A 118 -16.04 -5.83 -3.52
CA TYR A 118 -14.95 -4.97 -3.92
C TYR A 118 -14.76 -5.07 -5.44
N LEU A 119 -14.78 -3.92 -6.11
CA LEU A 119 -14.68 -3.84 -7.56
C LEU A 119 -13.41 -3.12 -7.99
N TRP A 120 -12.98 -3.34 -9.23
CA TRP A 120 -11.85 -2.68 -9.87
C TRP A 120 -10.58 -2.70 -8.99
N ASP A 121 -10.01 -1.55 -8.72
CA ASP A 121 -8.79 -1.41 -7.91
C ASP A 121 -9.00 -1.94 -6.48
N ASN A 122 -10.19 -1.79 -5.90
CA ASN A 122 -10.53 -2.29 -4.57
C ASN A 122 -10.49 -3.83 -4.50
N ALA A 123 -10.81 -4.52 -5.61
CA ALA A 123 -10.75 -5.98 -5.70
C ALA A 123 -9.35 -6.52 -6.07
N THR A 124 -8.47 -5.67 -6.58
CA THR A 124 -7.20 -6.10 -7.20
C THR A 124 -6.36 -6.97 -6.28
N TYR A 125 -6.24 -6.58 -5.01
CA TYR A 125 -5.38 -7.30 -4.06
C TYR A 125 -5.96 -8.66 -3.64
N TYR A 126 -7.29 -8.74 -3.49
CA TYR A 126 -7.96 -10.00 -3.26
C TYR A 126 -7.87 -10.92 -4.49
N ASN A 127 -8.08 -10.39 -5.68
CA ASN A 127 -7.92 -11.14 -6.93
C ASN A 127 -6.49 -11.67 -7.10
N LEU A 128 -5.49 -10.88 -6.69
CA LEU A 128 -4.10 -11.34 -6.69
C LEU A 128 -3.85 -12.42 -5.64
N GLN A 129 -4.54 -12.37 -4.49
CA GLN A 129 -4.48 -13.40 -3.46
C GLN A 129 -5.02 -14.74 -3.98
N VAL A 130 -6.23 -14.73 -4.55
CA VAL A 130 -6.84 -15.92 -5.15
C VAL A 130 -5.96 -16.51 -6.25
N ARG A 131 -5.37 -15.66 -7.11
CA ARG A 131 -4.46 -16.12 -8.16
C ARG A 131 -3.14 -16.65 -7.62
N LEU A 132 -2.62 -16.07 -6.56
CA LEU A 132 -1.40 -16.57 -5.90
C LEU A 132 -1.62 -18.00 -5.42
N GLU A 133 -2.72 -18.25 -4.71
CA GLU A 133 -3.11 -19.57 -4.24
C GLU A 133 -3.32 -20.56 -5.41
N SER A 134 -4.07 -20.12 -6.44
CA SER A 134 -4.29 -20.94 -7.64
C SER A 134 -2.99 -21.34 -8.34
N ASN A 135 -2.08 -20.38 -8.56
CA ASN A 135 -0.80 -20.65 -9.23
C ASN A 135 0.10 -21.60 -8.43
N PHE A 136 0.07 -21.55 -7.08
CA PHE A 136 0.81 -22.49 -6.24
C PHE A 136 0.15 -23.86 -6.21
N ALA A 137 -1.18 -23.94 -6.31
CA ALA A 137 -1.89 -25.21 -6.45
C ALA A 137 -1.50 -25.97 -7.74
N ASP A 138 -1.11 -25.23 -8.79
CA ASP A 138 -0.60 -25.79 -10.05
C ASP A 138 0.89 -26.17 -10.01
N GLY A 139 1.53 -26.05 -8.84
CA GLY A 139 2.93 -26.40 -8.60
C GLY A 139 3.79 -25.21 -8.20
N VAL A 140 4.89 -25.49 -7.49
CA VAL A 140 5.78 -24.45 -6.93
C VAL A 140 6.49 -23.67 -8.04
N PHE A 141 6.88 -24.33 -9.13
CA PHE A 141 7.51 -23.65 -10.26
C PHE A 141 6.55 -22.64 -10.90
N THR A 142 5.32 -23.05 -11.17
CA THR A 142 4.26 -22.18 -11.72
C THR A 142 3.94 -21.04 -10.76
N GLY A 143 3.78 -21.31 -9.47
CA GLY A 143 3.51 -20.31 -8.44
C GLY A 143 4.57 -19.23 -8.36
N VAL A 144 5.85 -19.61 -8.28
CA VAL A 144 6.98 -18.66 -8.23
C VAL A 144 7.14 -17.92 -9.55
N GLY A 145 7.08 -18.63 -10.68
CA GLY A 145 7.23 -18.05 -12.01
C GLY A 145 6.16 -17.01 -12.31
N SER A 146 4.89 -17.32 -12.04
CA SER A 146 3.77 -16.39 -12.19
C SER A 146 3.90 -15.17 -11.28
N THR A 147 4.37 -15.38 -10.04
CA THR A 147 4.59 -14.30 -9.08
C THR A 147 5.68 -13.33 -9.55
N ILE A 148 6.81 -13.85 -10.03
CA ILE A 148 7.90 -13.04 -10.60
C ILE A 148 7.41 -12.33 -11.87
N TYR A 149 6.74 -13.03 -12.77
CA TYR A 149 6.19 -12.44 -13.99
C TYR A 149 5.25 -11.28 -13.70
N LYS A 150 4.30 -11.46 -12.77
CA LYS A 150 3.38 -10.39 -12.36
C LYS A 150 4.12 -9.22 -11.73
N THR A 151 5.14 -9.45 -10.91
CA THR A 151 5.95 -8.39 -10.31
C THR A 151 6.71 -7.59 -11.36
N TRP A 152 7.26 -8.26 -12.38
CA TRP A 152 8.07 -7.61 -13.40
C TRP A 152 7.25 -6.97 -14.53
N PHE A 153 6.12 -7.57 -14.90
CA PHE A 153 5.37 -7.23 -16.11
C PHE A 153 3.95 -6.76 -15.86
N ASN A 154 3.52 -6.65 -14.61
CA ASN A 154 2.22 -6.13 -14.27
C ASN A 154 2.32 -4.78 -13.56
N ASP A 155 1.35 -3.89 -13.79
CA ASP A 155 1.30 -2.58 -13.14
C ASP A 155 1.00 -2.68 -11.65
N TYR A 156 0.39 -3.77 -11.24
CA TYR A 156 0.05 -4.10 -9.87
C TYR A 156 0.79 -5.40 -9.48
N ALA A 157 1.75 -5.28 -8.59
CA ALA A 157 2.39 -6.42 -7.99
C ALA A 157 2.51 -6.24 -6.47
N PRO A 158 1.39 -6.17 -5.75
CA PRO A 158 1.39 -5.99 -4.31
C PRO A 158 1.76 -7.29 -3.58
N LEU A 159 2.78 -7.95 -4.06
CA LEU A 159 3.27 -9.24 -3.60
C LEU A 159 3.52 -9.26 -2.08
N VAL A 160 3.99 -8.14 -1.54
CA VAL A 160 4.36 -8.08 -0.11
C VAL A 160 3.15 -8.33 0.76
N ILE A 161 2.04 -7.62 0.50
CA ILE A 161 0.84 -7.78 1.36
C ILE A 161 0.21 -9.17 1.21
N ASN A 162 0.19 -9.71 0.00
CA ASN A 162 -0.38 -11.03 -0.24
C ASN A 162 0.39 -12.10 0.56
N LEU A 163 1.71 -12.10 0.51
CA LEU A 163 2.53 -13.02 1.31
C LEU A 163 2.40 -12.77 2.82
N LEU A 164 2.19 -11.52 3.27
CA LEU A 164 2.01 -11.23 4.69
C LEU A 164 0.63 -11.63 5.22
N ALA A 165 -0.40 -11.55 4.39
CA ALA A 165 -1.76 -11.91 4.74
C ALA A 165 -2.01 -13.43 4.67
N GLU A 166 -1.35 -14.13 3.75
CA GLU A 166 -1.58 -15.54 3.44
C GLU A 166 -1.60 -16.48 4.65
N PRO A 167 -0.65 -16.45 5.62
CA PRO A 167 -0.67 -17.37 6.76
C PRO A 167 -1.92 -17.25 7.63
N PHE A 168 -2.62 -16.14 7.53
CA PHE A 168 -3.86 -15.89 8.27
C PHE A 168 -5.08 -16.15 7.39
N PHE A 169 -5.01 -15.77 6.11
CA PHE A 169 -6.11 -15.86 5.17
C PHE A 169 -6.49 -17.29 4.83
N MET A 170 -5.52 -18.20 4.69
CA MET A 170 -5.76 -19.60 4.36
C MET A 170 -6.60 -20.36 5.42
N PHE A 171 -6.66 -19.85 6.66
CA PHE A 171 -7.45 -20.45 7.75
C PHE A 171 -8.77 -19.71 8.01
N THR A 172 -9.17 -18.80 7.12
CA THR A 172 -10.39 -17.99 7.24
C THR A 172 -11.28 -18.19 6.02
N PRO A 173 -12.57 -17.76 6.05
CA PRO A 173 -13.40 -17.76 4.86
C PRO A 173 -12.74 -16.98 3.72
N ARG A 174 -12.61 -17.60 2.56
CA ARG A 174 -11.92 -17.02 1.39
C ARG A 174 -12.81 -16.02 0.66
N THR A 175 -13.09 -14.90 1.31
CA THR A 175 -13.89 -13.81 0.75
C THR A 175 -13.08 -12.51 0.69
N ALA A 176 -13.46 -11.62 -0.22
CA ALA A 176 -12.84 -10.32 -0.34
C ALA A 176 -12.95 -9.51 0.96
N ASN A 177 -14.09 -9.61 1.65
CA ASN A 177 -14.30 -8.91 2.92
C ASN A 177 -13.38 -9.44 4.02
N THR A 178 -13.17 -10.76 4.11
CA THR A 178 -12.24 -11.35 5.07
C THR A 178 -10.80 -10.93 4.78
N PHE A 179 -10.38 -10.94 3.51
CA PHE A 179 -9.06 -10.48 3.12
C PHE A 179 -8.85 -8.99 3.47
N ALA A 180 -9.83 -8.13 3.14
CA ALA A 180 -9.78 -6.71 3.48
C ALA A 180 -9.72 -6.48 4.98
N LEU A 181 -10.50 -7.23 5.78
CA LEU A 181 -10.48 -7.16 7.24
C LEU A 181 -9.13 -7.60 7.82
N LEU A 182 -8.53 -8.68 7.33
CA LEU A 182 -7.19 -9.10 7.74
C LEU A 182 -6.15 -8.02 7.46
N CYS A 183 -6.18 -7.42 6.27
CA CYS A 183 -5.32 -6.30 5.91
C CYS A 183 -5.55 -5.10 6.87
N ALA A 184 -6.82 -4.80 7.18
CA ALA A 184 -7.22 -3.72 8.07
C ALA A 184 -6.77 -3.93 9.54
N LEU A 185 -6.54 -5.15 9.96
CA LEU A 185 -5.99 -5.47 11.30
C LEU A 185 -4.45 -5.48 11.30
N LEU A 186 -3.83 -6.04 10.26
CA LEU A 186 -2.37 -6.22 10.19
C LEU A 186 -1.63 -4.92 9.85
N ILE A 187 -2.08 -4.18 8.83
CA ILE A 187 -1.35 -3.05 8.27
C ILE A 187 -1.25 -1.88 9.27
N PRO A 188 -2.33 -1.42 9.94
CA PRO A 188 -2.23 -0.36 10.93
C PRO A 188 -1.25 -0.68 12.06
N THR A 189 -1.17 -1.96 12.47
CA THR A 189 -0.19 -2.39 13.47
C THR A 189 1.23 -2.11 13.02
N LEU A 190 1.57 -2.41 11.75
CA LEU A 190 2.87 -2.10 11.17
C LEU A 190 3.10 -0.59 11.03
N VAL A 191 2.06 0.17 10.65
CA VAL A 191 2.13 1.64 10.53
C VAL A 191 2.42 2.28 11.89
N TYR A 192 1.66 1.92 12.94
CA TYR A 192 1.87 2.49 14.28
C TYR A 192 3.23 2.10 14.84
N TYR A 193 3.68 0.87 14.65
CA TYR A 193 4.99 0.44 15.09
C TYR A 193 6.12 1.18 14.37
N SER A 194 6.00 1.38 13.05
CA SER A 194 6.95 2.13 12.23
C SER A 194 6.98 3.61 12.62
N ALA A 195 5.82 4.22 12.80
CA ALA A 195 5.68 5.60 13.28
C ALA A 195 6.34 5.76 14.65
N TRP A 196 6.10 4.84 15.59
CA TRP A 196 6.75 4.85 16.89
C TRP A 196 8.28 4.75 16.80
N ILE A 197 8.83 3.88 15.95
CA ILE A 197 10.29 3.79 15.73
C ILE A 197 10.82 5.14 15.22
N PHE A 198 10.15 5.72 14.23
CA PHE A 198 10.52 7.02 13.69
C PHE A 198 10.46 8.13 14.76
N LEU A 199 9.37 8.19 15.53
CA LEU A 199 9.21 9.15 16.63
C LEU A 199 10.27 8.98 17.71
N THR A 200 10.76 7.76 17.95
CA THR A 200 11.88 7.53 18.89
C THR A 200 13.18 8.18 18.37
N VAL A 201 13.48 8.05 17.08
CA VAL A 201 14.62 8.73 16.45
C VAL A 201 14.45 10.25 16.51
N PHE A 202 13.25 10.71 16.19
CA PHE A 202 12.89 12.12 16.21
C PHE A 202 13.04 12.72 17.62
N ARG A 203 12.51 12.05 18.67
CA ARG A 203 12.65 12.46 20.07
C ARG A 203 14.10 12.62 20.50
N LYS A 204 14.94 11.65 20.14
CA LYS A 204 16.38 11.69 20.47
C LYS A 204 17.06 12.90 19.85
N LYS A 205 16.68 13.26 18.62
CA LYS A 205 17.28 14.38 17.90
C LYS A 205 16.75 15.73 18.38
N MET A 206 15.45 15.85 18.62
CA MET A 206 14.76 17.13 18.90
C MET A 206 14.64 17.44 20.39
N ARG A 207 14.75 16.46 21.26
CA ARG A 207 14.68 16.58 22.74
C ARG A 207 13.50 17.44 23.21
N PRO A 208 12.23 17.06 22.92
CA PRO A 208 11.06 17.83 23.33
C PRO A 208 10.98 17.93 24.87
N LYS A 209 10.53 19.09 25.40
CA LYS A 209 10.34 19.31 26.84
C LYS A 209 9.31 18.35 27.46
N ALA A 210 8.29 17.93 26.70
CA ALA A 210 7.28 16.96 27.11
C ALA A 210 7.27 15.75 26.15
N PRO A 211 8.23 14.80 26.23
CA PRO A 211 8.41 13.72 25.25
C PRO A 211 7.21 12.77 25.17
N ARG A 212 6.50 12.52 26.29
CA ARG A 212 5.29 11.67 26.29
C ARG A 212 4.13 12.33 25.54
N LEU A 213 3.92 13.64 25.78
CA LEU A 213 2.89 14.41 25.07
C LEU A 213 3.20 14.48 23.56
N PHE A 214 4.47 14.72 23.21
CA PHE A 214 4.93 14.68 21.83
C PHE A 214 4.57 13.36 21.16
N THR A 215 4.90 12.22 21.79
CA THR A 215 4.60 10.91 21.22
C THR A 215 3.09 10.68 21.11
N ALA A 216 2.32 10.99 22.16
CA ALA A 216 0.86 10.77 22.16
C ALA A 216 0.17 11.61 21.05
N LEU A 217 0.51 12.90 20.94
CA LEU A 217 -0.09 13.76 19.91
C LEU A 217 0.35 13.34 18.50
N SER A 218 1.62 12.97 18.32
CA SER A 218 2.10 12.47 17.03
C SER A 218 1.41 11.17 16.61
N MET A 219 1.18 10.25 17.54
CA MET A 219 0.44 9.01 17.28
C MET A 219 -1.05 9.26 17.04
N ALA A 220 -1.63 10.28 17.70
CA ALA A 220 -3.01 10.70 17.43
C ALA A 220 -3.18 11.20 15.99
N PHE A 221 -2.19 11.89 15.40
CA PHE A 221 -2.24 12.25 13.98
C PHE A 221 -2.24 11.01 13.08
N VAL A 222 -1.47 9.97 13.39
CA VAL A 222 -1.48 8.74 12.59
C VAL A 222 -2.83 8.01 12.74
N LEU A 223 -3.42 8.00 13.94
CA LEU A 223 -4.70 7.34 14.22
C LEU A 223 -5.90 8.09 13.61
N LEU A 224 -5.85 9.43 13.58
CA LEU A 224 -7.01 10.27 13.29
C LEU A 224 -6.94 11.00 11.95
N LEU A 225 -5.94 10.73 11.11
CA LEU A 225 -5.87 11.30 9.77
C LEU A 225 -6.69 10.44 8.79
N PRO A 226 -7.86 10.92 8.27
CA PRO A 226 -8.74 10.11 7.42
C PRO A 226 -8.04 9.51 6.21
N LEU A 227 -7.13 10.28 5.58
CA LEU A 227 -6.35 9.83 4.42
C LEU A 227 -5.63 8.50 4.63
N LEU A 228 -5.20 8.19 5.87
CA LEU A 228 -4.51 6.93 6.16
C LEU A 228 -5.45 5.71 6.20
N HIS A 229 -6.74 5.93 6.34
CA HIS A 229 -7.68 4.85 6.60
C HIS A 229 -8.60 4.54 5.43
N ILE A 230 -8.90 5.53 4.58
CA ILE A 230 -9.92 5.39 3.54
C ILE A 230 -9.60 4.30 2.52
N ALA A 231 -8.37 4.23 2.03
CA ALA A 231 -7.97 3.21 1.07
C ALA A 231 -8.13 1.80 1.65
N LEU A 232 -7.69 1.61 2.90
CA LEU A 232 -7.79 0.34 3.61
C LEU A 232 -9.26 -0.04 3.89
N TYR A 233 -10.11 0.94 4.21
CA TYR A 233 -11.54 0.75 4.38
C TYR A 233 -12.22 0.28 3.09
N ARG A 234 -11.71 0.70 1.93
CA ARG A 234 -12.16 0.29 0.59
C ARG A 234 -11.51 -1.00 0.07
N GLY A 235 -10.74 -1.71 0.89
CA GLY A 235 -10.09 -2.98 0.53
C GLY A 235 -8.72 -2.83 -0.15
N MET A 236 -8.16 -1.62 -0.21
CA MET A 236 -6.84 -1.35 -0.78
C MET A 236 -5.76 -1.25 0.31
N PRO A 237 -4.86 -2.22 0.42
CA PRO A 237 -3.84 -2.28 1.49
C PRO A 237 -2.64 -1.36 1.26
N ASP A 238 -2.77 -0.31 0.46
CA ASP A 238 -1.73 0.65 0.09
C ASP A 238 -1.08 1.34 1.29
N LEU A 239 -1.80 1.45 2.41
CA LEU A 239 -1.31 1.98 3.68
C LEU A 239 -0.03 1.29 4.17
N LEU A 240 0.25 0.04 3.75
CA LEU A 240 1.48 -0.67 4.07
C LEU A 240 2.73 0.10 3.63
N GLY A 241 2.65 0.81 2.51
CA GLY A 241 3.77 1.65 2.04
C GLY A 241 4.09 2.79 3.00
N VAL A 242 3.11 3.37 3.69
CA VAL A 242 3.36 4.38 4.73
C VAL A 242 4.20 3.79 5.87
N ALA A 243 3.94 2.53 6.28
CA ALA A 243 4.76 1.86 7.28
C ALA A 243 6.23 1.77 6.84
N PHE A 244 6.47 1.34 5.62
CA PHE A 244 7.84 1.21 5.10
C PHE A 244 8.50 2.58 4.87
N ALA A 245 7.75 3.61 4.48
CA ALA A 245 8.26 4.98 4.36
C ALA A 245 8.68 5.54 5.73
N PHE A 246 7.93 5.30 6.80
CA PHE A 246 8.37 5.66 8.15
C PHE A 246 9.67 4.94 8.55
N MET A 247 9.84 3.69 8.19
CA MET A 247 11.10 2.97 8.43
C MET A 247 12.26 3.56 7.63
N LEU A 248 12.01 3.94 6.36
CA LEU A 248 12.97 4.64 5.52
C LEU A 248 13.41 5.96 6.18
N PHE A 249 12.45 6.76 6.67
CA PHE A 249 12.73 8.01 7.38
C PHE A 249 13.47 7.78 8.70
N ALA A 250 13.07 6.78 9.49
CA ALA A 250 13.73 6.43 10.75
C ALA A 250 15.20 6.05 10.55
N LEU A 251 15.49 5.31 9.50
CA LEU A 251 16.84 4.86 9.17
C LEU A 251 17.69 5.98 8.55
N GLY A 252 17.10 6.85 7.72
CA GLY A 252 17.80 7.95 7.08
C GLY A 252 18.02 9.15 8.00
N VAL A 253 16.96 9.61 8.69
CA VAL A 253 17.03 10.80 9.54
C VAL A 253 18.05 10.62 10.68
N GLY A 254 19.06 11.50 10.73
CA GLY A 254 20.11 11.44 11.76
C GLY A 254 21.24 10.48 11.46
N TYR A 255 21.33 9.93 10.26
CA TYR A 255 22.49 9.21 9.77
C TYR A 255 23.16 9.99 8.64
N ASP A 256 24.40 10.36 8.82
CA ASP A 256 25.15 11.25 7.93
C ASP A 256 26.35 10.57 7.25
N PHE A 257 26.42 9.26 7.33
CA PHE A 257 27.53 8.45 6.80
C PHE A 257 28.91 8.78 7.38
N SER A 258 28.99 9.48 8.49
CA SER A 258 30.27 9.77 9.16
C SER A 258 31.00 8.51 9.65
N GLY A 259 30.23 7.45 10.00
CA GLY A 259 30.77 6.16 10.45
C GLY A 259 30.12 4.96 9.74
N PRO A 260 30.71 3.75 9.86
CA PRO A 260 30.15 2.53 9.33
C PRO A 260 28.92 2.10 10.14
N ALA A 261 27.81 1.78 9.47
CA ALA A 261 26.59 1.25 10.07
C ALA A 261 25.94 0.20 9.16
N PRO A 262 26.57 -0.96 8.93
CA PRO A 262 26.13 -1.92 7.91
C PRO A 262 24.71 -2.42 8.15
N ALA A 263 24.31 -2.70 9.39
CA ALA A 263 22.95 -3.14 9.72
C ALA A 263 21.90 -2.08 9.33
N ARG A 264 22.22 -0.80 9.53
CA ARG A 264 21.35 0.32 9.17
C ARG A 264 21.23 0.48 7.67
N LEU A 265 22.35 0.35 6.95
CA LEU A 265 22.40 0.47 5.49
C LEU A 265 21.64 -0.68 4.81
N VAL A 266 21.84 -1.91 5.26
CA VAL A 266 21.09 -3.08 4.76
C VAL A 266 19.59 -2.92 5.02
N SER A 267 19.20 -2.48 6.22
CA SER A 267 17.79 -2.23 6.52
C SER A 267 17.21 -1.09 5.67
N LEU A 268 17.99 -0.03 5.42
CA LEU A 268 17.57 1.09 4.57
C LEU A 268 17.30 0.61 3.13
N ALA A 269 18.22 -0.18 2.54
CA ALA A 269 18.03 -0.77 1.21
C ALA A 269 16.83 -1.73 1.16
N ALA A 270 16.68 -2.59 2.18
CA ALA A 270 15.57 -3.54 2.25
C ALA A 270 14.20 -2.84 2.33
N PHE A 271 14.06 -1.82 3.19
CA PHE A 271 12.80 -1.05 3.26
C PHE A 271 12.54 -0.25 1.99
N THR A 272 13.58 0.22 1.29
CA THR A 272 13.44 0.82 -0.04
C THR A 272 12.81 -0.17 -1.02
N GLY A 273 13.34 -1.39 -1.11
CA GLY A 273 12.80 -2.44 -1.96
C GLY A 273 11.36 -2.82 -1.61
N LEU A 274 11.07 -3.02 -0.31
CA LEU A 274 9.72 -3.33 0.15
C LEU A 274 8.73 -2.22 -0.17
N LEU A 275 9.12 -0.95 0.00
CA LEU A 275 8.29 0.20 -0.33
C LEU A 275 7.92 0.23 -1.82
N MET A 276 8.89 -0.02 -2.69
CA MET A 276 8.68 -0.06 -4.14
C MET A 276 7.81 -1.26 -4.58
N LEU A 277 7.95 -2.40 -3.89
CA LEU A 277 7.14 -3.59 -4.14
C LEU A 277 5.71 -3.50 -3.56
N THR A 278 5.43 -2.52 -2.69
CA THR A 278 4.07 -2.34 -2.16
C THR A 278 3.14 -1.77 -3.23
N ARG A 279 3.55 -0.69 -3.88
CA ARG A 279 2.86 -0.09 -5.03
C ARG A 279 3.79 0.85 -5.77
N ARG A 280 3.62 0.97 -7.10
CA ARG A 280 4.48 1.84 -7.94
C ARG A 280 4.45 3.33 -7.53
N SER A 281 3.33 3.84 -7.01
CA SER A 281 3.21 5.24 -6.55
C SER A 281 4.24 5.59 -5.46
N TYR A 282 4.64 4.64 -4.61
CA TYR A 282 5.67 4.85 -3.61
C TYR A 282 7.09 5.01 -4.18
N MET A 283 7.30 4.70 -5.45
CA MET A 283 8.56 5.02 -6.12
C MET A 283 8.84 6.53 -6.07
N PHE A 284 7.80 7.35 -6.20
CA PHE A 284 7.92 8.82 -6.09
C PHE A 284 8.31 9.27 -4.69
N THR A 285 7.78 8.60 -3.64
CA THR A 285 8.23 8.81 -2.25
C THR A 285 9.70 8.46 -2.08
N VAL A 286 10.15 7.35 -2.65
CA VAL A 286 11.55 6.93 -2.62
C VAL A 286 12.44 7.94 -3.33
N VAL A 287 12.07 8.38 -4.53
CA VAL A 287 12.82 9.39 -5.31
C VAL A 287 12.91 10.70 -4.54
N ALA A 288 11.77 11.22 -4.03
CA ALA A 288 11.74 12.46 -3.26
C ALA A 288 12.61 12.36 -2.00
N PHE A 289 12.51 11.24 -1.27
CA PHE A 289 13.33 11.01 -0.08
C PHE A 289 14.82 11.00 -0.41
N TYR A 290 15.26 10.16 -1.35
CA TYR A 290 16.69 10.02 -1.64
C TYR A 290 17.30 11.25 -2.30
N LEU A 291 16.54 11.98 -3.12
CA LEU A 291 17.00 13.24 -3.68
C LEU A 291 17.31 14.24 -2.55
N LEU A 292 16.35 14.49 -1.67
CA LEU A 292 16.50 15.44 -0.57
C LEU A 292 17.53 14.98 0.47
N TYR A 293 17.50 13.69 0.81
CA TYR A 293 18.44 13.09 1.74
C TYR A 293 19.86 13.06 1.20
N GLY A 294 20.03 12.71 -0.07
CA GLY A 294 21.32 12.70 -0.74
C GLY A 294 21.96 14.08 -0.80
N VAL A 295 21.18 15.09 -1.22
CA VAL A 295 21.62 16.50 -1.21
C VAL A 295 22.04 16.92 0.19
N TRP A 296 21.25 16.58 1.22
CA TRP A 296 21.60 16.91 2.60
C TRP A 296 22.87 16.23 3.07
N VAL A 297 23.05 14.93 2.81
CA VAL A 297 24.26 14.16 3.21
C VAL A 297 25.50 14.74 2.53
N LEU A 298 25.42 14.96 1.21
CA LEU A 298 26.56 15.47 0.42
C LEU A 298 26.91 16.91 0.83
N ALA A 299 25.91 17.79 1.00
CA ALA A 299 26.15 19.16 1.46
C ALA A 299 26.78 19.19 2.88
N ARG A 300 26.33 18.30 3.76
CA ARG A 300 26.90 18.18 5.11
C ARG A 300 28.34 17.66 5.07
N ALA A 301 28.60 16.62 4.28
CA ALA A 301 29.93 16.06 4.08
C ALA A 301 30.92 17.10 3.51
N ALA A 302 30.46 17.89 2.52
CA ALA A 302 31.24 18.97 1.94
C ALA A 302 31.57 20.07 2.97
N ARG A 303 30.57 20.55 3.72
CA ARG A 303 30.77 21.56 4.79
C ARG A 303 31.71 21.09 5.90
N ALA A 304 31.63 19.81 6.25
CA ALA A 304 32.47 19.20 7.28
C ALA A 304 33.83 18.72 6.72
N LYS A 305 34.10 18.91 5.43
CA LYS A 305 35.27 18.39 4.71
C LYS A 305 35.47 16.87 4.89
N GLN A 306 34.39 16.12 5.00
CA GLN A 306 34.37 14.67 5.23
C GLN A 306 34.14 13.88 3.93
N GLY A 307 35.11 13.85 3.01
CA GLY A 307 35.03 13.11 1.75
C GLY A 307 34.74 11.62 1.93
N SER A 308 35.15 11.02 3.04
CA SER A 308 34.86 9.62 3.36
C SER A 308 33.36 9.36 3.63
N ALA A 309 32.61 10.35 4.13
CA ALA A 309 31.16 10.24 4.31
C ALA A 309 30.42 10.29 2.96
N ALA A 310 30.82 11.20 2.07
CA ALA A 310 30.30 11.27 0.71
C ALA A 310 30.56 9.96 -0.05
N LEU A 311 31.79 9.43 0.00
CA LEU A 311 32.15 8.16 -0.64
C LEU A 311 31.35 6.98 -0.09
N ARG A 312 31.11 6.92 1.24
CA ARG A 312 30.24 5.88 1.82
C ARG A 312 28.81 5.98 1.36
N PHE A 313 28.26 7.19 1.21
CA PHE A 313 26.93 7.39 0.65
C PHE A 313 26.85 6.93 -0.80
N VAL A 314 27.82 7.30 -1.64
CA VAL A 314 27.87 6.86 -3.06
C VAL A 314 27.98 5.34 -3.16
N LYS A 315 28.85 4.71 -2.36
CA LYS A 315 28.96 3.24 -2.32
C LYS A 315 27.66 2.57 -1.87
N PHE A 316 26.97 3.15 -0.88
CA PHE A 316 25.66 2.67 -0.46
C PHE A 316 24.62 2.81 -1.58
N ALA A 317 24.55 3.97 -2.25
CA ALA A 317 23.63 4.19 -3.37
C ALA A 317 23.88 3.20 -4.51
N ALA A 318 25.14 2.98 -4.89
CA ALA A 318 25.52 2.00 -5.91
C ALA A 318 25.15 0.56 -5.48
N ALA A 319 25.45 0.17 -4.25
CA ALA A 319 25.08 -1.14 -3.75
C ALA A 319 23.55 -1.34 -3.69
N SER A 320 22.80 -0.32 -3.28
CA SER A 320 21.34 -0.37 -3.28
C SER A 320 20.77 -0.45 -4.70
N LEU A 321 21.34 0.27 -5.64
CA LEU A 321 20.97 0.17 -7.06
C LEU A 321 21.21 -1.24 -7.61
N VAL A 322 22.31 -1.87 -7.25
CA VAL A 322 22.60 -3.25 -7.67
C VAL A 322 21.65 -4.24 -6.97
N CYS A 323 21.50 -4.15 -5.64
CA CYS A 323 20.74 -5.15 -4.88
C CYS A 323 19.22 -5.02 -4.99
N VAL A 324 18.70 -3.81 -5.28
CA VAL A 324 17.26 -3.53 -5.38
C VAL A 324 16.88 -3.15 -6.82
N GLY A 325 17.65 -2.26 -7.44
CA GLY A 325 17.34 -1.74 -8.78
C GLY A 325 17.50 -2.79 -9.88
N VAL A 326 18.55 -3.60 -9.84
CA VAL A 326 18.78 -4.64 -10.87
C VAL A 326 17.68 -5.71 -10.86
N PRO A 327 17.31 -6.31 -9.70
CA PRO A 327 16.20 -7.26 -9.66
C PRO A 327 14.85 -6.68 -10.10
N LEU A 328 14.62 -5.39 -9.89
CA LEU A 328 13.39 -4.70 -10.28
C LEU A 328 13.49 -3.96 -11.62
N LEU A 329 14.61 -4.10 -12.33
CA LEU A 329 14.85 -3.42 -13.59
C LEU A 329 13.75 -3.65 -14.65
N PRO A 330 13.22 -4.87 -14.84
CA PRO A 330 12.12 -5.08 -15.79
C PRO A 330 10.87 -4.25 -15.44
N MET A 331 10.53 -4.16 -14.15
CA MET A 331 9.41 -3.33 -13.66
C MET A 331 9.67 -1.84 -13.95
N PHE A 332 10.86 -1.33 -13.61
CA PHE A 332 11.23 0.06 -13.89
C PHE A 332 11.21 0.40 -15.36
N TRP A 333 11.79 -0.48 -16.17
CA TRP A 333 11.87 -0.30 -17.61
C TRP A 333 10.47 -0.19 -18.24
N ARG A 334 9.56 -1.02 -17.77
CA ARG A 334 8.17 -0.96 -18.20
C ARG A 334 7.49 0.34 -17.76
N ILE A 335 7.64 0.74 -16.49
CA ILE A 335 7.03 1.97 -15.97
C ILE A 335 7.54 3.19 -16.75
N VAL A 336 8.83 3.27 -17.06
CA VAL A 336 9.42 4.40 -17.79
C VAL A 336 9.00 4.44 -19.26
N ARG A 337 8.76 3.26 -19.89
CA ARG A 337 8.36 3.16 -21.28
C ARG A 337 6.86 3.15 -21.52
N ALA A 338 6.06 2.93 -20.48
CA ALA A 338 4.61 2.92 -20.64
C ALA A 338 4.12 4.31 -21.05
N ASP A 339 3.35 4.34 -22.12
CA ASP A 339 2.57 5.54 -22.46
C ASP A 339 1.36 5.60 -21.52
N TYR A 340 1.41 6.54 -20.60
CA TYR A 340 0.33 6.77 -19.66
C TYR A 340 -0.68 7.78 -20.18
N SER A 341 -0.40 8.48 -21.27
CA SER A 341 -1.29 9.50 -21.84
C SER A 341 -2.59 8.88 -22.34
N ASP A 342 -2.51 7.77 -23.08
CA ASP A 342 -3.69 7.05 -23.57
C ASP A 342 -4.42 6.30 -22.43
N ARG A 343 -3.64 5.65 -21.56
CA ARG A 343 -4.21 4.79 -20.51
C ARG A 343 -4.93 5.56 -19.43
N TYR A 344 -4.44 6.75 -19.11
CA TYR A 344 -4.97 7.61 -18.05
C TYR A 344 -5.53 8.95 -18.56
N ALA A 345 -5.81 9.05 -19.87
CA ALA A 345 -6.37 10.27 -20.46
C ALA A 345 -7.61 10.78 -19.74
N THR A 346 -8.46 9.87 -19.27
CA THR A 346 -9.68 10.19 -18.50
C THR A 346 -9.42 10.62 -17.06
N TYR A 347 -8.22 10.34 -16.54
CA TYR A 347 -7.80 10.67 -15.16
C TYR A 347 -6.83 11.85 -15.10
N GLN A 348 -6.46 12.45 -16.25
CA GLN A 348 -5.58 13.62 -16.31
C GLN A 348 -6.43 14.88 -16.38
N THR A 349 -6.94 15.33 -15.24
CA THR A 349 -7.74 16.56 -15.15
C THR A 349 -6.96 17.64 -14.43
N GLY A 350 -6.58 18.71 -15.16
CA GLY A 350 -6.14 19.97 -14.57
C GLY A 350 -4.67 20.11 -14.15
N GLY A 351 -3.84 19.07 -14.20
CA GLY A 351 -2.41 19.17 -13.92
C GLY A 351 -2.04 19.42 -12.45
N PHE A 352 -0.81 19.85 -12.19
CA PHE A 352 -0.21 19.94 -10.85
C PHE A 352 -1.01 20.84 -9.87
N LEU A 353 -1.53 21.98 -10.32
CA LEU A 353 -2.28 22.90 -9.44
C LEU A 353 -3.64 22.31 -9.03
N ALA A 354 -4.33 21.65 -9.97
CA ALA A 354 -5.57 20.94 -9.65
C ALA A 354 -5.31 19.83 -8.65
N GLU A 355 -4.18 19.12 -8.76
CA GLU A 355 -3.83 18.06 -7.82
C GLU A 355 -3.49 18.60 -6.43
N LEU A 356 -2.85 19.77 -6.33
CA LEU A 356 -2.68 20.42 -5.03
C LEU A 356 -4.03 20.78 -4.39
N ASP A 357 -5.03 21.14 -5.20
CA ASP A 357 -6.39 21.38 -4.70
C ASP A 357 -7.06 20.08 -4.26
N HIS A 358 -6.89 18.97 -4.96
CA HIS A 358 -7.34 17.65 -4.51
C HIS A 358 -6.70 17.25 -3.18
N GLN A 359 -5.40 17.49 -3.00
CA GLN A 359 -4.73 17.24 -1.72
C GLN A 359 -5.31 18.11 -0.60
N ARG A 360 -5.68 19.36 -0.90
CA ARG A 360 -6.40 20.23 0.03
C ARG A 360 -7.77 19.65 0.42
N VAL A 361 -8.51 19.10 -0.54
CA VAL A 361 -9.80 18.44 -0.26
C VAL A 361 -9.60 17.23 0.63
N TYR A 362 -8.59 16.41 0.38
CA TYR A 362 -8.32 15.22 1.19
C TYR A 362 -7.88 15.53 2.62
N LEU A 363 -7.14 16.59 2.83
CA LEU A 363 -6.71 17.02 4.17
C LEU A 363 -7.77 17.89 4.88
N GLY A 364 -8.52 18.71 4.14
CA GLY A 364 -9.31 19.82 4.65
C GLY A 364 -8.43 20.99 5.14
N TYR A 365 -8.99 22.19 5.21
CA TYR A 365 -8.27 23.36 5.72
C TYR A 365 -7.76 23.16 7.14
N PHE A 366 -8.50 22.46 8.00
CA PHE A 366 -8.10 22.23 9.38
C PHE A 366 -6.72 21.53 9.47
N ILE A 367 -6.57 20.39 8.83
CA ILE A 367 -5.28 19.65 8.84
C ILE A 367 -4.21 20.42 8.05
N GLY A 368 -4.59 21.07 6.93
CA GLY A 368 -3.69 21.91 6.15
C GLY A 368 -3.09 23.06 6.97
N ILE A 369 -3.90 23.77 7.77
CA ILE A 369 -3.43 24.84 8.68
C ILE A 369 -2.49 24.26 9.75
N LEU A 370 -2.86 23.14 10.37
CA LEU A 370 -2.00 22.47 11.35
C LEU A 370 -0.65 22.09 10.76
N PHE A 371 -0.64 21.58 9.53
CA PHE A 371 0.59 21.25 8.78
C PHE A 371 1.45 22.52 8.56
N VAL A 372 0.85 23.61 8.07
CA VAL A 372 1.55 24.88 7.83
C VAL A 372 2.15 25.46 9.12
N ILE A 373 1.38 25.46 10.21
CA ILE A 373 1.88 25.90 11.53
C ILE A 373 3.09 25.05 11.95
N GLY A 374 3.03 23.74 11.76
CA GLY A 374 4.15 22.83 12.05
C GLY A 374 5.39 23.18 11.22
N ILE A 375 5.25 23.42 9.93
CA ILE A 375 6.33 23.84 9.02
C ILE A 375 6.92 25.19 9.42
N LEU A 376 6.10 26.19 9.70
CA LEU A 376 6.56 27.53 10.12
C LEU A 376 7.36 27.45 11.42
N TYR A 377 6.87 26.70 12.42
CA TYR A 377 7.61 26.48 13.65
C TYR A 377 8.96 25.78 13.40
N ALA A 378 8.96 24.78 12.51
CA ALA A 378 10.16 24.02 12.21
C ALA A 378 11.21 24.85 11.44
N LEU A 379 10.81 25.80 10.61
CA LEU A 379 11.72 26.74 9.94
C LEU A 379 12.49 27.61 10.93
N TYR A 380 11.84 28.03 12.03
CA TYR A 380 12.47 28.84 13.08
C TYR A 380 13.59 28.07 13.82
N LYS A 381 13.51 26.71 13.90
CA LYS A 381 14.48 25.88 14.63
C LYS A 381 15.57 25.36 13.69
N LYS A 382 16.84 25.78 13.90
CA LYS A 382 17.98 25.30 13.08
C LYS A 382 18.10 23.77 13.01
N GLN A 383 17.77 23.07 14.11
CA GLN A 383 17.88 21.61 14.21
C GLN A 383 16.86 20.85 13.35
N THR A 384 15.72 21.48 13.01
CA THR A 384 14.63 20.88 12.24
C THR A 384 14.71 21.16 10.74
N ARG A 385 15.57 22.06 10.28
CA ARG A 385 15.60 22.54 8.88
C ARG A 385 15.57 21.43 7.83
N PHE A 386 16.38 20.39 8.01
CA PHE A 386 16.34 19.26 7.05
C PHE A 386 14.99 18.56 7.04
N LEU A 387 14.39 18.32 8.20
CA LEU A 387 13.08 17.67 8.31
C LEU A 387 11.97 18.57 7.75
N THR A 388 12.11 19.89 7.88
CA THR A 388 11.18 20.85 7.27
C THR A 388 11.26 20.79 5.74
N VAL A 389 12.49 20.80 5.19
CA VAL A 389 12.69 20.63 3.74
C VAL A 389 12.16 19.27 3.29
N LEU A 390 12.47 18.20 4.02
CA LEU A 390 11.97 16.87 3.71
C LEU A 390 10.43 16.82 3.72
N SER A 391 9.77 17.46 4.68
CA SER A 391 8.31 17.53 4.75
C SER A 391 7.72 18.39 3.63
N ALA A 392 8.08 19.67 3.56
CA ALA A 392 7.46 20.62 2.63
C ALA A 392 7.83 20.33 1.17
N VAL A 393 9.14 20.23 0.88
CA VAL A 393 9.61 19.99 -0.50
C VAL A 393 9.33 18.55 -0.91
N GLY A 394 9.43 17.58 0.01
CA GLY A 394 9.09 16.19 -0.25
C GLY A 394 7.63 15.99 -0.62
N SER A 395 6.69 16.69 0.07
CA SER A 395 5.27 16.67 -0.31
C SER A 395 5.06 17.20 -1.72
N VAL A 396 5.54 18.43 -1.99
CA VAL A 396 5.37 19.08 -3.30
C VAL A 396 6.01 18.27 -4.42
N LEU A 397 7.22 17.77 -4.20
CA LEU A 397 7.94 16.96 -5.19
C LEU A 397 7.23 15.64 -5.49
N THR A 398 6.70 14.97 -4.46
CA THR A 398 5.97 13.71 -4.65
C THR A 398 4.68 13.95 -5.44
N VAL A 399 3.89 14.96 -5.10
CA VAL A 399 2.70 15.34 -5.88
C VAL A 399 3.10 15.67 -7.32
N PHE A 400 4.10 16.50 -7.53
CA PHE A 400 4.57 16.86 -8.86
C PHE A 400 4.99 15.64 -9.71
N LEU A 401 5.71 14.69 -9.11
CA LEU A 401 6.16 13.49 -9.83
C LEU A 401 4.99 12.56 -10.18
N VAL A 402 4.04 12.38 -9.26
CA VAL A 402 2.87 11.53 -9.53
C VAL A 402 2.00 12.12 -10.64
N THR A 403 1.79 13.44 -10.64
CA THR A 403 0.96 14.13 -11.66
C THR A 403 1.54 14.07 -13.07
N LYS A 404 2.81 13.67 -13.23
CA LYS A 404 3.38 13.36 -14.56
C LYS A 404 2.88 12.05 -15.15
N VAL A 405 2.28 11.20 -14.32
CA VAL A 405 1.77 9.89 -14.70
C VAL A 405 0.24 9.87 -14.69
N GLN A 406 -0.37 10.34 -13.61
CA GLN A 406 -1.81 10.35 -13.41
C GLN A 406 -2.20 11.30 -12.27
N ASN A 407 -3.49 11.59 -12.11
CA ASN A 407 -4.00 12.25 -10.91
C ASN A 407 -3.86 11.32 -9.69
N MET A 408 -3.89 11.92 -8.50
CA MET A 408 -3.77 11.21 -7.24
C MET A 408 -5.14 11.03 -6.61
N ASP A 409 -5.68 9.83 -6.69
CA ASP A 409 -6.80 9.45 -5.85
C ASP A 409 -6.36 9.28 -4.39
N ASP A 410 -7.30 8.94 -3.51
CA ASP A 410 -7.04 8.77 -2.08
C ASP A 410 -5.91 7.76 -1.79
N HIS A 411 -5.87 6.65 -2.52
CA HIS A 411 -4.86 5.60 -2.32
C HIS A 411 -3.47 5.98 -2.87
N GLN A 412 -3.35 6.71 -4.00
CA GLN A 412 -2.05 7.22 -4.45
C GLN A 412 -1.56 8.36 -3.54
N SER A 413 -2.47 9.12 -2.94
CA SER A 413 -2.14 10.20 -1.98
C SER A 413 -1.44 9.68 -0.72
N LEU A 414 -1.54 8.38 -0.42
CA LEU A 414 -0.74 7.74 0.62
C LEU A 414 0.77 7.84 0.37
N ALA A 415 1.21 8.01 -0.88
CA ALA A 415 2.62 8.24 -1.19
C ALA A 415 3.15 9.57 -0.62
N VAL A 416 2.29 10.56 -0.45
CA VAL A 416 2.63 11.88 0.13
C VAL A 416 2.43 11.91 1.65
N ALA A 417 1.56 11.07 2.19
CA ALA A 417 1.17 11.07 3.59
C ALA A 417 2.34 11.06 4.61
N PRO A 418 3.45 10.32 4.40
CA PRO A 418 4.60 10.35 5.31
C PRO A 418 5.22 11.75 5.46
N PHE A 419 5.22 12.54 4.39
CA PHE A 419 5.73 13.92 4.40
C PHE A 419 4.76 14.87 5.12
N TYR A 420 3.44 14.71 4.94
CA TYR A 420 2.43 15.47 5.69
C TYR A 420 2.52 15.18 7.19
N LEU A 421 2.61 13.92 7.57
CA LEU A 421 2.76 13.52 8.97
C LEU A 421 4.03 14.08 9.60
N LEU A 422 5.11 14.22 8.84
CA LEU A 422 6.33 14.86 9.33
C LEU A 422 6.09 16.32 9.71
N GLY A 423 5.32 17.09 8.93
CA GLY A 423 4.90 18.46 9.27
C GLY A 423 4.02 18.51 10.51
N LEU A 424 3.05 17.59 10.63
CA LEU A 424 2.22 17.47 11.82
C LEU A 424 3.03 17.07 13.08
N TYR A 425 4.10 16.30 12.93
CA TYR A 425 5.02 16.00 14.03
C TYR A 425 5.80 17.24 14.49
N MET A 426 6.05 18.21 13.60
CA MET A 426 6.61 19.49 13.98
C MET A 426 5.63 20.32 14.81
N LEU A 427 4.32 20.24 14.51
CA LEU A 427 3.28 20.85 15.35
C LEU A 427 3.23 20.14 16.73
N ALA A 428 3.31 18.83 16.78
CA ALA A 428 3.40 18.10 18.05
C ALA A 428 4.64 18.51 18.86
N LEU A 429 5.76 18.79 18.17
CA LEU A 429 6.98 19.32 18.80
C LEU A 429 6.77 20.74 19.34
N LEU A 430 6.08 21.61 18.60
CA LEU A 430 5.65 22.94 19.09
C LEU A 430 4.84 22.78 20.37
N ALA A 431 3.76 21.99 20.34
CA ALA A 431 2.90 21.77 21.49
C ALA A 431 3.68 21.25 22.72
N ALA A 432 4.60 20.31 22.51
CA ALA A 432 5.42 19.73 23.58
C ALA A 432 6.45 20.71 24.17
N ASN A 433 6.81 21.78 23.45
CA ASN A 433 7.82 22.77 23.84
C ASN A 433 7.22 24.06 24.39
N LEU A 434 5.90 24.26 24.34
CA LEU A 434 5.26 25.47 24.89
C LEU A 434 5.62 25.69 26.36
N PRO A 435 5.65 26.94 26.83
CA PRO A 435 5.78 27.24 28.25
C PRO A 435 4.51 26.80 29.00
N GLY A 436 4.67 26.34 30.22
CA GLY A 436 3.54 25.94 31.06
C GLY A 436 2.91 24.57 30.72
N LYS A 437 2.61 23.80 31.76
CA LYS A 437 2.04 22.46 31.64
C LYS A 437 0.60 22.48 31.08
N TRP A 438 -0.17 23.47 31.50
CA TRP A 438 -1.57 23.61 31.09
C TRP A 438 -1.69 23.96 29.62
N LEU A 439 -0.93 24.95 29.13
CA LEU A 439 -0.95 25.37 27.73
C LEU A 439 -0.58 24.20 26.78
N ARG A 440 0.43 23.40 27.16
CA ARG A 440 0.79 22.19 26.41
C ARG A 440 -0.36 21.20 26.31
N ARG A 441 -1.04 20.93 27.44
CA ARG A 441 -2.17 19.99 27.49
C ARG A 441 -3.39 20.53 26.75
N ALA A 442 -3.70 21.81 26.94
CA ALA A 442 -4.83 22.46 26.25
C ALA A 442 -4.68 22.43 24.74
N LEU A 443 -3.50 22.83 24.21
CA LEU A 443 -3.27 22.78 22.76
C LEU A 443 -3.31 21.34 22.24
N ALA A 444 -2.69 20.38 22.93
CA ALA A 444 -2.72 18.98 22.50
C ALA A 444 -4.14 18.42 22.51
N ALA A 445 -4.95 18.74 23.55
CA ALA A 445 -6.34 18.33 23.63
C ALA A 445 -7.18 18.97 22.50
N LEU A 446 -7.05 20.27 22.27
CA LEU A 446 -7.77 20.99 21.20
C LEU A 446 -7.47 20.37 19.83
N VAL A 447 -6.19 20.15 19.52
CA VAL A 447 -5.78 19.55 18.25
C VAL A 447 -6.28 18.11 18.13
N SER A 448 -6.17 17.31 19.18
CA SER A 448 -6.64 15.92 19.16
C SER A 448 -8.15 15.81 19.00
N VAL A 449 -8.91 16.67 19.69
CA VAL A 449 -10.38 16.74 19.56
C VAL A 449 -10.77 17.16 18.14
N GLY A 450 -10.12 18.19 17.58
CA GLY A 450 -10.37 18.61 16.19
C GLY A 450 -10.07 17.49 15.18
N CYS A 451 -8.97 16.76 15.35
CA CYS A 451 -8.67 15.58 14.51
C CYS A 451 -9.69 14.45 14.69
N ALA A 452 -10.16 14.21 15.92
CA ALA A 452 -11.19 13.19 16.17
C ALA A 452 -12.54 13.55 15.54
N ILE A 453 -12.94 14.84 15.61
CA ILE A 453 -14.13 15.34 14.92
C ILE A 453 -13.99 15.17 13.41
N ASN A 454 -12.84 15.54 12.83
CA ASN A 454 -12.56 15.37 11.42
C ASN A 454 -12.67 13.90 10.99
N PHE A 455 -12.03 13.00 11.74
CA PHE A 455 -12.09 11.56 11.48
C PHE A 455 -13.51 10.99 11.62
N ALA A 456 -14.22 11.34 12.69
CA ALA A 456 -15.57 10.87 12.95
C ALA A 456 -16.57 11.30 11.85
N GLY A 457 -16.43 12.55 11.36
CA GLY A 457 -17.25 13.05 10.25
C GLY A 457 -16.98 12.31 8.95
N CYS A 458 -15.71 12.03 8.63
CA CYS A 458 -15.34 11.27 7.44
C CYS A 458 -15.78 9.79 7.52
N SER A 459 -15.63 9.18 8.68
CA SER A 459 -15.97 7.77 8.93
C SER A 459 -17.45 7.49 9.17
N GLN A 460 -18.29 8.52 9.09
CA GLN A 460 -19.72 8.44 9.36
C GLN A 460 -20.10 7.95 10.79
N LEU A 461 -19.13 7.99 11.71
CA LEU A 461 -19.40 7.71 13.12
C LEU A 461 -20.23 8.82 13.79
N MET A 462 -20.28 10.00 13.17
CA MET A 462 -21.12 11.13 13.61
C MET A 462 -22.26 11.36 12.62
N PRO A 463 -23.50 11.57 13.09
CA PRO A 463 -24.63 11.87 12.22
C PRO A 463 -24.60 13.29 11.64
N ILE A 464 -23.58 14.11 11.98
CA ILE A 464 -23.45 15.50 11.57
C ILE A 464 -22.57 15.62 10.34
N LYS A 465 -23.11 16.22 9.27
CA LYS A 465 -22.33 16.55 8.08
C LYS A 465 -21.45 17.77 8.39
N LEU A 466 -20.14 17.55 8.37
CA LEU A 466 -19.17 18.61 8.60
C LEU A 466 -19.00 19.48 7.34
N PRO A 467 -18.65 20.78 7.48
CA PRO A 467 -18.35 21.64 6.34
C PRO A 467 -17.14 21.12 5.54
N GLY A 468 -17.37 20.67 4.30
CA GLY A 468 -16.39 19.98 3.47
C GLY A 468 -15.13 20.78 3.08
N ALA A 469 -15.15 22.13 3.23
CA ALA A 469 -13.95 22.93 3.01
C ALA A 469 -13.01 22.91 4.23
N TRP A 470 -13.56 22.93 5.45
CA TRP A 470 -12.78 22.98 6.69
C TRP A 470 -12.26 21.60 7.12
N TYR A 471 -13.02 20.57 6.85
CA TYR A 471 -12.67 19.19 7.17
C TYR A 471 -12.35 18.42 5.90
N SER A 472 -11.78 17.23 6.04
CA SER A 472 -11.50 16.35 4.92
C SER A 472 -12.78 16.06 4.12
N GLY A 473 -12.70 16.14 2.81
CA GLY A 473 -13.77 15.76 1.90
C GLY A 473 -13.86 14.25 1.65
N LEU A 474 -13.02 13.46 2.32
CA LEU A 474 -13.04 12.01 2.22
C LEU A 474 -14.25 11.44 2.98
N PHE A 475 -14.98 10.54 2.34
CA PHE A 475 -16.07 9.81 2.98
C PHE A 475 -15.75 8.31 2.94
N PHE A 476 -15.84 7.67 4.09
CA PHE A 476 -15.64 6.23 4.22
C PHE A 476 -16.94 5.51 3.80
N THR A 477 -17.16 5.42 2.50
CA THR A 477 -18.21 4.63 1.90
C THR A 477 -17.61 3.34 1.34
N ILE A 478 -18.25 2.23 1.60
CA ILE A 478 -18.07 1.04 0.81
C ILE A 478 -19.16 1.15 -0.26
N ASP A 479 -18.76 1.49 -1.48
CA ASP A 479 -19.67 1.86 -2.55
C ASP A 479 -20.60 0.70 -3.00
N ASN A 480 -20.39 -0.52 -2.47
CA ASN A 480 -21.06 -1.74 -2.91
C ASN A 480 -21.48 -2.65 -1.74
N GLU A 481 -22.09 -2.08 -0.70
CA GLU A 481 -22.82 -2.92 0.25
C GLU A 481 -24.07 -3.48 -0.46
N ARG A 482 -24.17 -4.81 -0.51
CA ARG A 482 -25.17 -5.53 -1.32
C ARG A 482 -26.22 -6.17 -0.43
N THR A 483 -27.48 -6.01 -0.80
CA THR A 483 -28.63 -6.73 -0.22
C THR A 483 -29.16 -7.79 -1.16
N ASP A 484 -28.67 -7.83 -2.39
CA ASP A 484 -29.13 -8.68 -3.50
C ASP A 484 -28.11 -9.77 -3.90
N MET A 485 -27.24 -10.19 -2.97
CA MET A 485 -26.24 -11.23 -3.24
C MET A 485 -26.85 -12.56 -3.67
N ALA A 486 -28.04 -12.90 -3.17
CA ALA A 486 -28.74 -14.12 -3.56
C ALA A 486 -29.16 -14.07 -5.05
N GLN A 487 -29.68 -12.94 -5.52
CA GLN A 487 -30.07 -12.74 -6.92
C GLN A 487 -28.84 -12.75 -7.85
N ILE A 488 -27.73 -12.15 -7.40
CA ILE A 488 -26.47 -12.20 -8.17
C ILE A 488 -25.96 -13.65 -8.29
N ALA A 489 -26.05 -14.44 -7.21
CA ALA A 489 -25.69 -15.85 -7.23
C ALA A 489 -26.58 -16.64 -8.19
N GLU A 490 -27.90 -16.42 -8.18
CA GLU A 490 -28.86 -17.06 -9.09
C GLU A 490 -28.50 -16.77 -10.56
N VAL A 491 -28.18 -15.51 -10.89
CA VAL A 491 -27.75 -15.16 -12.26
C VAL A 491 -26.42 -15.84 -12.62
N ASN A 492 -25.48 -15.91 -11.69
CA ASN A 492 -24.22 -16.64 -11.93
C ASN A 492 -24.46 -18.14 -12.18
N ASP A 493 -25.35 -18.76 -11.42
CA ASP A 493 -25.72 -20.17 -11.62
C ASP A 493 -26.43 -20.39 -12.96
N PHE A 494 -27.32 -19.47 -13.33
CA PHE A 494 -27.96 -19.48 -14.66
C PHE A 494 -26.93 -19.39 -15.79
N LEU A 495 -25.93 -18.48 -15.67
CA LEU A 495 -24.87 -18.34 -16.67
C LEU A 495 -24.04 -19.62 -16.79
N ARG A 496 -23.68 -20.25 -15.67
CA ARG A 496 -22.93 -21.54 -15.67
C ARG A 496 -23.72 -22.65 -16.35
N ALA A 497 -25.01 -22.70 -16.13
CA ALA A 497 -25.87 -23.73 -16.69
C ALA A 497 -26.15 -23.57 -18.22
N ASN A 498 -26.15 -22.34 -18.72
CA ASN A 498 -26.60 -22.03 -20.06
C ASN A 498 -25.52 -21.49 -21.01
N CYS A 499 -24.34 -21.17 -20.51
CA CYS A 499 -23.24 -20.65 -21.32
C CYS A 499 -22.10 -21.67 -21.42
N THR A 500 -21.59 -21.85 -22.63
CA THR A 500 -20.46 -22.75 -22.89
C THR A 500 -19.35 -22.01 -23.65
N GLY A 501 -18.13 -22.03 -23.11
CA GLY A 501 -16.98 -21.40 -23.71
C GLY A 501 -16.66 -20.00 -23.18
N GLU A 502 -15.51 -19.49 -23.60
CA GLU A 502 -15.04 -18.15 -23.20
C GLU A 502 -15.89 -17.05 -23.87
N ASN A 503 -16.19 -15.98 -23.12
CA ASN A 503 -16.95 -14.83 -23.57
C ASN A 503 -18.32 -15.18 -24.17
N SER A 504 -18.94 -16.26 -23.69
CA SER A 504 -20.23 -16.72 -24.16
C SER A 504 -21.43 -15.90 -23.63
N ALA A 505 -21.22 -15.08 -22.63
CA ALA A 505 -22.15 -14.08 -22.15
C ALA A 505 -21.58 -12.67 -22.27
N TYR A 506 -22.41 -11.70 -22.57
CA TYR A 506 -22.05 -10.28 -22.63
C TYR A 506 -22.98 -9.44 -21.77
N MET A 507 -22.42 -8.49 -21.01
CA MET A 507 -23.19 -7.57 -20.18
C MET A 507 -23.08 -6.15 -20.71
N ILE A 508 -24.23 -5.57 -21.12
CA ILE A 508 -24.32 -4.21 -21.64
C ILE A 508 -24.18 -3.18 -20.50
N CYS A 509 -24.70 -3.54 -19.32
CA CYS A 509 -24.66 -2.63 -18.16
C CYS A 509 -23.24 -2.37 -17.69
N HIS A 510 -22.97 -1.10 -17.40
CA HIS A 510 -21.71 -0.67 -16.81
C HIS A 510 -22.00 0.31 -15.67
N GLY A 511 -21.64 -0.06 -14.46
CA GLY A 511 -21.86 0.76 -13.28
C GLY A 511 -21.57 0.02 -11.99
N LEU A 512 -21.64 0.75 -10.88
CA LEU A 512 -21.40 0.21 -9.54
C LEU A 512 -22.51 -0.77 -9.11
N THR A 513 -23.73 -0.58 -9.60
CA THR A 513 -24.87 -1.41 -9.19
C THR A 513 -24.85 -2.75 -9.92
N TYR A 514 -24.72 -2.74 -11.26
CA TYR A 514 -24.61 -3.94 -12.08
C TYR A 514 -23.58 -3.73 -13.17
N SER A 515 -22.62 -4.64 -13.26
CA SER A 515 -21.60 -4.73 -14.30
C SER A 515 -21.05 -6.14 -14.33
N ALA A 516 -20.36 -6.51 -15.38
CA ALA A 516 -19.65 -7.80 -15.44
C ALA A 516 -18.76 -8.03 -14.22
N ASP A 517 -18.14 -6.97 -13.71
CA ASP A 517 -17.26 -7.06 -12.54
C ASP A 517 -18.01 -7.39 -11.24
N VAL A 518 -19.25 -6.97 -11.09
CA VAL A 518 -20.11 -7.32 -9.93
C VAL A 518 -20.34 -8.84 -9.90
N PHE A 519 -20.75 -9.42 -11.02
CA PHE A 519 -21.02 -10.86 -11.12
C PHE A 519 -19.74 -11.70 -10.98
N ARG A 520 -18.65 -11.25 -11.58
CA ARG A 520 -17.31 -11.87 -11.45
C ARG A 520 -16.79 -11.82 -10.02
N ALA A 521 -16.92 -10.67 -9.35
CA ALA A 521 -16.47 -10.51 -7.97
C ALA A 521 -17.30 -11.34 -6.99
N ALA A 522 -18.61 -11.45 -7.22
CA ALA A 522 -19.51 -12.25 -6.41
C ALA A 522 -19.28 -13.77 -6.57
N ALA A 523 -18.76 -14.20 -7.73
CA ALA A 523 -18.46 -15.61 -7.98
C ALA A 523 -17.15 -16.10 -7.34
N LEU A 524 -16.22 -15.19 -7.00
CA LEU A 524 -14.93 -15.58 -6.46
C LEU A 524 -15.05 -16.40 -5.17
N PRO A 525 -14.22 -17.42 -4.97
CA PRO A 525 -12.98 -17.77 -5.72
C PRO A 525 -13.21 -18.58 -7.02
N ASP A 526 -14.45 -18.88 -7.41
CA ASP A 526 -14.74 -19.57 -8.67
C ASP A 526 -14.54 -18.60 -9.87
N GLU A 527 -13.56 -18.88 -10.70
CA GLU A 527 -13.24 -18.05 -11.87
C GLU A 527 -14.09 -18.42 -13.11
N SER A 528 -15.04 -19.38 -13.04
CA SER A 528 -15.86 -19.80 -14.17
C SER A 528 -16.64 -18.65 -14.79
N ILE A 529 -17.28 -17.80 -13.98
CA ILE A 529 -18.01 -16.63 -14.45
C ILE A 529 -17.09 -15.63 -15.16
N ARG A 530 -15.83 -15.57 -14.75
CA ARG A 530 -14.86 -14.69 -15.39
C ARG A 530 -14.51 -15.10 -16.81
N SER A 531 -14.50 -16.40 -17.10
CA SER A 531 -14.30 -16.89 -18.46
C SER A 531 -15.56 -16.78 -19.32
N ILE A 532 -16.73 -17.04 -18.74
CA ILE A 532 -18.02 -17.00 -19.43
C ILE A 532 -18.43 -15.57 -19.78
N LEU A 533 -18.37 -14.65 -18.83
CA LEU A 533 -18.88 -13.29 -18.97
C LEU A 533 -17.81 -12.39 -19.57
N ALA A 534 -18.05 -11.88 -20.77
CA ALA A 534 -17.13 -10.97 -21.45
C ALA A 534 -16.94 -9.67 -20.66
N TYR A 535 -15.72 -9.18 -20.65
CA TYR A 535 -15.38 -7.89 -20.06
C TYR A 535 -15.76 -6.76 -21.03
N GLY A 536 -16.80 -6.05 -20.72
CA GLY A 536 -17.19 -4.83 -21.42
C GLY A 536 -16.20 -3.70 -21.12
N ALA A 537 -14.91 -3.88 -21.44
CA ALA A 537 -13.89 -2.86 -21.18
C ALA A 537 -14.22 -1.60 -21.97
N VAL A 538 -14.51 -0.54 -21.26
CA VAL A 538 -14.49 0.80 -21.82
C VAL A 538 -13.02 1.16 -22.01
N ASN A 539 -12.51 0.91 -23.21
CA ASN A 539 -11.25 1.52 -23.60
C ASN A 539 -11.60 2.85 -24.30
N PRO A 540 -11.40 4.00 -23.65
CA PRO A 540 -11.82 5.30 -24.22
C PRO A 540 -11.19 5.62 -25.58
N GLY A 541 -10.08 4.93 -25.91
CA GLY A 541 -9.37 5.06 -27.18
C GLY A 541 -9.86 4.11 -28.29
N ASN A 542 -10.67 3.08 -27.97
CA ASN A 542 -11.06 2.08 -28.95
C ASN A 542 -12.51 2.30 -29.39
N ASP A 543 -12.69 2.93 -30.55
CA ASP A 543 -14.00 3.17 -31.19
C ASP A 543 -14.62 1.88 -31.75
N ALA A 544 -13.96 0.73 -31.62
CA ALA A 544 -14.45 -0.53 -32.14
C ALA A 544 -15.63 -1.06 -31.32
N PHE A 545 -16.67 -1.43 -31.99
CA PHE A 545 -17.81 -2.16 -31.43
C PHE A 545 -17.32 -3.48 -30.79
N PRO A 546 -17.73 -3.86 -29.59
CA PRO A 546 -17.22 -5.07 -28.94
C PRO A 546 -17.66 -6.31 -29.73
N LYS A 547 -16.69 -7.04 -30.27
CA LYS A 547 -16.93 -8.28 -31.04
C LYS A 547 -17.65 -9.33 -30.20
N GLU A 548 -17.39 -9.35 -28.92
CA GLU A 548 -17.98 -10.27 -27.94
C GLU A 548 -19.51 -10.13 -27.86
N LEU A 549 -20.07 -8.95 -28.13
CA LEU A 549 -21.52 -8.75 -28.17
C LEU A 549 -22.18 -9.60 -29.27
N PHE A 550 -21.52 -9.74 -30.43
CA PHE A 550 -22.07 -10.49 -31.57
C PHE A 550 -21.84 -12.00 -31.45
N THR A 551 -20.92 -12.43 -30.61
CA THR A 551 -20.62 -13.85 -30.40
C THR A 551 -21.22 -14.40 -29.12
N ALA A 552 -21.76 -13.53 -28.26
CA ALA A 552 -22.37 -13.93 -27.01
C ALA A 552 -23.65 -14.80 -27.25
N GLN A 553 -23.75 -15.89 -26.50
CA GLN A 553 -24.96 -16.73 -26.46
C GLN A 553 -26.07 -16.03 -25.65
N ILE A 554 -25.67 -15.28 -24.62
CA ILE A 554 -26.57 -14.55 -23.73
C ILE A 554 -26.10 -13.11 -23.60
N VAL A 555 -27.01 -12.18 -23.74
CA VAL A 555 -26.78 -10.75 -23.50
C VAL A 555 -27.59 -10.32 -22.28
N LEU A 556 -26.90 -9.85 -21.26
CA LEU A 556 -27.51 -9.32 -20.04
C LEU A 556 -27.73 -7.82 -20.18
N THR A 557 -28.96 -7.39 -19.97
CA THR A 557 -29.38 -5.98 -19.98
C THR A 557 -29.91 -5.61 -18.60
N CYS A 558 -29.67 -4.37 -18.17
CA CYS A 558 -30.25 -3.84 -16.95
C CYS A 558 -31.53 -3.09 -17.34
N GLY A 559 -32.69 -3.49 -16.82
CA GLY A 559 -33.99 -2.89 -17.11
C GLY A 559 -34.18 -1.44 -16.64
N ALA A 560 -33.13 -0.72 -16.30
CA ALA A 560 -33.19 0.70 -15.97
C ALA A 560 -33.26 1.52 -17.27
N LYS A 561 -34.18 2.48 -17.35
CA LYS A 561 -34.20 3.52 -18.39
C LYS A 561 -32.79 4.14 -18.46
N ILE A 562 -32.10 3.95 -19.58
CA ILE A 562 -30.87 4.65 -19.88
C ILE A 562 -31.26 6.09 -20.17
N THR A 563 -31.08 6.96 -19.18
CA THR A 563 -31.25 8.39 -19.38
C THR A 563 -29.98 8.89 -20.04
N LEU A 564 -30.05 9.28 -21.29
CA LEU A 564 -28.97 9.99 -21.97
C LEU A 564 -28.72 11.31 -21.26
N VAL A 565 -27.64 11.38 -20.50
CA VAL A 565 -27.17 12.64 -19.92
C VAL A 565 -26.33 13.34 -21.00
N PRO A 566 -26.67 14.59 -21.39
CA PRO A 566 -25.83 15.34 -22.31
C PRO A 566 -24.39 15.43 -21.76
N LEU A 567 -23.44 15.10 -22.61
CA LEU A 567 -22.03 15.02 -22.26
C LEU A 567 -21.40 16.39 -22.19
N ASP A 568 -20.81 16.65 -21.06
CA ASP A 568 -19.59 17.44 -21.05
C ASP A 568 -18.38 16.50 -21.32
N ALA A 569 -17.22 17.07 -21.64
CA ALA A 569 -16.04 16.33 -22.06
C ALA A 569 -15.53 15.28 -21.05
N THR A 570 -16.07 15.23 -19.83
CA THR A 570 -15.67 14.33 -18.75
C THR A 570 -16.43 13.00 -18.75
N HIS A 571 -17.53 12.88 -19.54
CA HIS A 571 -18.43 11.71 -19.53
C HIS A 571 -18.41 10.88 -20.83
N LYS A 572 -17.41 11.06 -21.71
CA LYS A 572 -17.30 10.33 -22.99
C LYS A 572 -17.39 8.80 -22.87
N ALA A 573 -16.99 8.24 -21.72
CA ALA A 573 -17.06 6.80 -21.52
C ALA A 573 -18.50 6.26 -21.32
N SER A 574 -19.37 7.00 -20.64
CA SER A 574 -20.74 6.55 -20.33
C SER A 574 -21.69 6.62 -21.52
N THR A 575 -21.50 7.57 -22.44
CA THR A 575 -22.34 7.70 -23.65
C THR A 575 -22.14 6.60 -24.68
N ARG A 576 -20.92 6.06 -24.80
CA ARG A 576 -20.68 4.96 -25.76
C ARG A 576 -21.47 3.70 -25.43
N TYR A 577 -21.79 3.50 -24.15
CA TYR A 577 -22.63 2.37 -23.72
C TYR A 577 -24.11 2.63 -23.94
N SER A 578 -24.59 3.88 -23.78
CA SER A 578 -25.95 4.23 -24.09
C SER A 578 -26.26 4.10 -25.60
N GLU A 579 -25.32 4.54 -26.47
CA GLU A 579 -25.44 4.37 -27.93
C GLU A 579 -25.47 2.89 -28.34
N LYS A 580 -24.73 2.02 -27.62
CA LYS A 580 -24.74 0.56 -27.88
C LYS A 580 -26.04 -0.10 -27.40
N ALA A 581 -26.63 0.37 -26.31
CA ALA A 581 -27.90 -0.13 -25.81
C ALA A 581 -29.09 0.31 -26.67
N ASP A 582 -29.05 1.51 -27.27
CA ASP A 582 -30.07 2.00 -28.19
C ASP A 582 -30.03 1.26 -29.56
N PHE A 583 -28.91 0.60 -29.88
CA PHE A 583 -28.75 -0.17 -31.11
C PHE A 583 -29.36 -1.59 -31.01
N LEU A 584 -29.48 -2.15 -29.80
CA LEU A 584 -30.06 -3.45 -29.52
C LEU A 584 -31.54 -3.33 -29.14
#